data_ed78ae2a714663b95d7e16c83064a85f
#
_entry.id   ed78ae2a714663b95d7e16c83064a85f
#
_cell.length_a   1.000
_cell.length_b   1.000
_cell.length_c   1.000
_cell.angle_alpha   90.00
_cell.angle_beta   90.00
_cell.angle_gamma   90.00
#
_symmetry.space_group_name_H-M   'P 1'
#
loop_
_entity.id
_entity.type
_entity.pdbx_description
1 polymer ?
#
loop_
_entity_poly.entity_id
_entity_poly.type
_entity_poly.pdbx_seq_one_letter_code
_entity_poly.pdbx_strand_id
1 'polypeptide(L)'
;QAAWLLKAITLMDLTTLSGDDTQDRVKRLCSKAKKPIGAQLKKHLGIEKLNLTTAAICVYHEMLGTASISLTDSGIHLAAVSTGFPAGLSPLPLRIAEIEYSVAAGADEIDIVISRRHVLEGNWQALYDEVKSFRKACGSAHLKTILATGELGNLANVAKASMVCMMAGADFIKTSTGKEIENATLPVSLVMVRMIREYYQLTGFYIGFKPAGGVSNTKTALLYMTMMQEELGRRWLEPDLFRFGASSLLGDIE
;
A
#
# COMPACT_ATOMS: atom_id res chain seq x y z
N GLN A 1 15.49 -3.79 -19.10
CA GLN A 1 14.79 -4.61 -18.09
C GLN A 1 15.34 -4.32 -16.68
N ALA A 2 16.67 -4.36 -16.43
CA ALA A 2 17.26 -4.11 -15.11
C ALA A 2 16.82 -2.77 -14.49
N ALA A 3 16.79 -1.68 -15.25
CA ALA A 3 16.35 -0.38 -14.76
C ALA A 3 14.89 -0.40 -14.23
N TRP A 4 14.01 -1.16 -14.88
CA TRP A 4 12.63 -1.34 -14.42
C TRP A 4 12.54 -2.15 -13.13
N LEU A 5 13.41 -3.16 -12.96
CA LEU A 5 13.48 -3.93 -11.72
C LEU A 5 14.03 -3.09 -10.57
N LEU A 6 15.05 -2.27 -10.82
CA LEU A 6 15.54 -1.30 -9.85
C LEU A 6 14.46 -0.29 -9.46
N LYS A 7 13.68 0.18 -10.45
CA LYS A 7 12.51 1.05 -10.17
C LYS A 7 11.45 0.31 -9.34
N ALA A 8 11.16 -0.96 -9.63
CA ALA A 8 10.22 -1.75 -8.83
C ALA A 8 10.62 -1.83 -7.35
N ILE A 9 11.92 -1.93 -7.04
CA ILE A 9 12.42 -1.90 -5.65
C ILE A 9 12.01 -0.59 -4.97
N THR A 10 12.17 0.56 -5.62
CA THR A 10 11.83 1.86 -5.05
C THR A 10 10.31 2.08 -4.87
N LEU A 11 9.50 1.19 -5.41
CA LEU A 11 8.04 1.21 -5.31
C LEU A 11 7.50 0.22 -4.27
N MET A 12 8.35 -0.49 -3.52
CA MET A 12 7.89 -1.48 -2.55
C MET A 12 7.56 -0.88 -1.19
N ASP A 13 6.38 -1.25 -0.68
CA ASP A 13 6.10 -1.28 0.74
C ASP A 13 6.51 -2.67 1.24
N LEU A 14 7.73 -2.79 1.76
CA LEU A 14 8.24 -4.07 2.24
C LEU A 14 7.54 -4.45 3.53
N THR A 15 6.81 -5.57 3.51
CA THR A 15 5.72 -5.84 4.44
C THR A 15 5.96 -7.09 5.26
N THR A 16 5.70 -7.03 6.57
CA THR A 16 5.46 -8.18 7.43
C THR A 16 4.23 -7.96 8.29
N LEU A 17 3.27 -8.90 8.25
CA LEU A 17 1.97 -8.84 8.92
C LEU A 17 1.60 -10.21 9.48
N SER A 18 2.53 -10.85 10.15
CA SER A 18 2.35 -12.12 10.82
C SER A 18 2.09 -11.92 12.31
N GLY A 19 1.22 -12.74 12.89
CA GLY A 19 0.94 -12.68 14.33
C GLY A 19 2.13 -13.12 15.21
N ASP A 20 3.15 -13.74 14.60
CA ASP A 20 4.41 -14.14 15.23
C ASP A 20 5.58 -13.20 14.92
N ASP A 21 5.31 -12.00 14.42
CA ASP A 21 6.36 -11.02 14.16
C ASP A 21 7.05 -10.60 15.47
N THR A 22 8.39 -10.58 15.41
CA THR A 22 9.23 -10.16 16.52
C THR A 22 9.97 -8.86 16.16
N GLN A 23 10.43 -8.13 17.18
CA GLN A 23 11.25 -6.94 17.00
C GLN A 23 12.47 -7.21 16.08
N ASP A 24 13.13 -8.37 16.25
CA ASP A 24 14.32 -8.70 15.46
C ASP A 24 13.97 -9.02 13.99
N ARG A 25 12.79 -9.59 13.74
CA ARG A 25 12.28 -9.76 12.36
C ARG A 25 12.08 -8.40 11.71
N VAL A 26 11.46 -7.45 12.43
CA VAL A 26 11.23 -6.08 11.93
C VAL A 26 12.56 -5.34 11.72
N LYS A 27 13.53 -5.42 12.64
CA LYS A 27 14.87 -4.85 12.44
C LYS A 27 15.56 -5.37 11.18
N ARG A 28 15.49 -6.69 10.93
CA ARG A 28 16.03 -7.30 9.69
C ARG A 28 15.33 -6.78 8.46
N LEU A 29 14.00 -6.65 8.51
CA LEU A 29 13.20 -6.08 7.41
C LEU A 29 13.61 -4.65 7.10
N CYS A 30 13.77 -3.80 8.11
CA CYS A 30 14.25 -2.43 7.97
C CYS A 30 15.67 -2.35 7.39
N SER A 31 16.56 -3.26 7.83
CA SER A 31 17.92 -3.35 7.27
C SER A 31 17.89 -3.73 5.78
N LYS A 32 17.00 -4.64 5.39
CA LYS A 32 16.81 -5.04 4.00
C LYS A 32 16.20 -3.90 3.18
N ALA A 33 15.27 -3.14 3.71
CA ALA A 33 14.69 -1.97 3.05
C ALA A 33 15.74 -0.88 2.76
N LYS A 34 16.65 -0.64 3.69
CA LYS A 34 17.76 0.31 3.52
C LYS A 34 18.83 -0.15 2.53
N LYS A 35 19.01 -1.46 2.36
CA LYS A 35 20.02 -2.06 1.47
C LYS A 35 19.38 -3.24 0.71
N PRO A 36 18.46 -2.96 -0.22
CA PRO A 36 17.65 -3.97 -0.87
C PRO A 36 18.44 -4.88 -1.84
N ILE A 37 19.63 -4.47 -2.28
CA ILE A 37 20.52 -5.28 -3.11
C ILE A 37 21.95 -5.26 -2.58
N GLY A 38 22.65 -6.38 -2.77
CA GLY A 38 24.01 -6.56 -2.29
C GLY A 38 25.05 -5.69 -3.01
N ALA A 39 26.16 -5.37 -2.31
CA ALA A 39 27.24 -4.54 -2.86
C ALA A 39 27.86 -5.12 -4.13
N GLN A 40 27.97 -6.44 -4.23
CA GLN A 40 28.51 -7.13 -5.39
C GLN A 40 27.62 -6.91 -6.63
N LEU A 41 26.30 -7.02 -6.49
CA LEU A 41 25.36 -6.77 -7.58
C LEU A 41 25.37 -5.30 -7.99
N LYS A 42 25.41 -4.35 -7.02
CA LYS A 42 25.57 -2.91 -7.32
C LYS A 42 26.81 -2.64 -8.18
N LYS A 43 27.95 -3.29 -7.84
CA LYS A 43 29.20 -3.17 -8.58
C LYS A 43 29.06 -3.72 -10.00
N HIS A 44 28.46 -4.90 -10.18
CA HIS A 44 28.24 -5.47 -11.51
C HIS A 44 27.33 -4.61 -12.40
N LEU A 45 26.36 -3.92 -11.80
CA LEU A 45 25.46 -3.01 -12.52
C LEU A 45 26.03 -1.58 -12.70
N GLY A 46 27.19 -1.27 -12.11
CA GLY A 46 27.77 0.08 -12.17
C GLY A 46 26.97 1.14 -11.42
N ILE A 47 26.25 0.75 -10.36
CA ILE A 47 25.34 1.62 -9.61
C ILE A 47 25.72 1.77 -8.13
N GLU A 48 27.00 1.64 -7.80
CA GLU A 48 27.50 1.70 -6.40
C GLU A 48 27.10 2.99 -5.68
N LYS A 49 27.05 4.09 -6.43
CA LYS A 49 26.71 5.43 -5.91
C LYS A 49 25.19 5.65 -5.75
N LEU A 50 24.38 4.76 -6.32
CA LEU A 50 22.92 4.90 -6.22
C LEU A 50 22.44 4.53 -4.83
N ASN A 51 21.82 5.50 -4.15
CA ASN A 51 21.13 5.24 -2.89
C ASN A 51 19.77 4.60 -3.19
N LEU A 52 19.75 3.27 -3.33
CA LEU A 52 18.55 2.50 -3.60
C LEU A 52 17.96 2.00 -2.29
N THR A 53 16.70 2.35 -2.03
CA THR A 53 15.90 1.91 -0.88
C THR A 53 14.52 1.48 -1.34
N THR A 54 13.78 0.76 -0.50
CA THR A 54 12.34 0.59 -0.72
C THR A 54 11.58 1.87 -0.35
N ALA A 55 10.32 2.00 -0.78
CA ALA A 55 9.50 3.17 -0.50
C ALA A 55 9.07 3.25 0.96
N ALA A 56 8.62 2.12 1.50
CA ALA A 56 8.15 2.03 2.89
C ALA A 56 8.43 0.66 3.52
N ILE A 57 8.32 0.64 4.84
CA ILE A 57 8.09 -0.57 5.64
C ILE A 57 6.62 -0.56 6.07
N CYS A 58 5.94 -1.70 5.97
CA CYS A 58 4.56 -1.85 6.41
C CYS A 58 4.46 -2.94 7.48
N VAL A 59 3.96 -2.57 8.65
CA VAL A 59 3.87 -3.44 9.84
C VAL A 59 2.54 -3.26 10.58
N TYR A 60 2.28 -4.07 11.59
CA TYR A 60 1.24 -3.79 12.59
C TYR A 60 1.68 -2.66 13.53
N HIS A 61 0.70 -1.95 14.08
CA HIS A 61 0.92 -0.81 14.99
C HIS A 61 1.82 -1.14 16.20
N GLU A 62 1.77 -2.36 16.74
CA GLU A 62 2.64 -2.80 17.85
C GLU A 62 4.14 -2.79 17.48
N MET A 63 4.47 -2.91 16.20
CA MET A 63 5.85 -2.93 15.70
C MET A 63 6.40 -1.56 15.29
N LEU A 64 5.58 -0.50 15.37
CA LEU A 64 5.96 0.84 14.91
C LEU A 64 7.18 1.40 15.67
N GLY A 65 7.23 1.25 16.99
CA GLY A 65 8.36 1.75 17.79
C GLY A 65 9.70 1.14 17.34
N THR A 66 9.72 -0.17 17.09
CA THR A 66 10.92 -0.88 16.59
C THR A 66 11.29 -0.44 15.18
N ALA A 67 10.31 -0.29 14.32
CA ALA A 67 10.53 0.12 12.93
C ALA A 67 11.00 1.57 12.84
N SER A 68 10.39 2.49 13.59
CA SER A 68 10.75 3.92 13.65
C SER A 68 12.22 4.11 14.03
N ILE A 69 12.66 3.49 15.13
CA ILE A 69 14.06 3.53 15.55
C ILE A 69 14.99 2.96 14.47
N SER A 70 14.59 1.84 13.86
CA SER A 70 15.41 1.17 12.85
C SER A 70 15.50 1.93 11.53
N LEU A 71 14.55 2.82 11.23
CA LEU A 71 14.48 3.61 10.00
C LEU A 71 14.99 5.06 10.16
N THR A 72 15.47 5.44 11.34
CA THR A 72 16.00 6.79 11.59
C THR A 72 16.96 7.21 10.47
N ASP A 73 16.78 8.43 9.95
CA ASP A 73 17.59 9.06 8.89
C ASP A 73 17.65 8.31 7.56
N SER A 74 16.74 7.34 7.33
CA SER A 74 16.74 6.56 6.09
C SER A 74 15.92 7.16 4.95
N GLY A 75 14.96 8.03 5.24
CA GLY A 75 13.98 8.55 4.29
C GLY A 75 12.94 7.51 3.83
N ILE A 76 12.92 6.32 4.43
CA ILE A 76 11.94 5.26 4.14
C ILE A 76 10.71 5.51 5.00
N HIS A 77 9.53 5.55 4.36
CA HIS A 77 8.27 5.75 5.06
C HIS A 77 7.90 4.58 5.98
N LEU A 78 7.18 4.90 7.03
CA LEU A 78 6.66 3.92 7.99
C LEU A 78 5.15 3.82 7.86
N ALA A 79 4.67 2.70 7.34
CA ALA A 79 3.26 2.40 7.16
C ALA A 79 2.74 1.45 8.24
N ALA A 80 1.54 1.70 8.73
CA ALA A 80 0.82 0.79 9.62
C ALA A 80 -0.47 0.29 8.98
N VAL A 81 -0.76 -1.01 9.07
CA VAL A 81 -2.11 -1.51 8.82
C VAL A 81 -2.99 -1.21 10.03
N SER A 82 -4.27 -0.89 9.82
CA SER A 82 -5.17 -0.39 10.85
C SER A 82 -6.63 -0.77 10.61
N THR A 83 -7.49 -0.29 11.50
CA THR A 83 -8.96 -0.42 11.45
C THR A 83 -9.46 -1.85 11.57
N GLY A 84 -8.82 -2.62 12.48
CA GLY A 84 -9.17 -4.04 12.69
C GLY A 84 -8.69 -4.94 11.54
N PHE A 85 -7.54 -4.61 10.96
CA PHE A 85 -6.93 -5.42 9.89
C PHE A 85 -6.73 -6.88 10.33
N PRO A 86 -7.04 -7.90 9.46
CA PRO A 86 -7.50 -7.77 8.08
C PRO A 86 -9.02 -7.69 7.91
N ALA A 87 -9.80 -8.01 8.94
CA ALA A 87 -11.25 -8.17 8.83
C ALA A 87 -12.02 -6.84 8.74
N GLY A 88 -11.54 -5.77 9.38
CA GLY A 88 -12.20 -4.47 9.37
C GLY A 88 -13.52 -4.42 10.17
N LEU A 89 -13.72 -5.33 11.15
CA LEU A 89 -14.99 -5.53 11.86
C LEU A 89 -15.00 -5.00 13.31
N SER A 90 -13.91 -4.40 13.76
CA SER A 90 -13.91 -3.73 15.07
C SER A 90 -14.88 -2.53 15.07
N PRO A 91 -15.49 -2.19 16.21
CA PRO A 91 -16.32 -0.98 16.33
C PRO A 91 -15.61 0.28 15.86
N LEU A 92 -16.33 1.20 15.21
CA LEU A 92 -15.74 2.41 14.60
C LEU A 92 -14.86 3.24 15.57
N PRO A 93 -15.26 3.48 16.84
CA PRO A 93 -14.40 4.23 17.76
C PRO A 93 -13.04 3.56 18.03
N LEU A 94 -13.00 2.22 18.10
CA LEU A 94 -11.75 1.49 18.29
C LEU A 94 -10.86 1.56 17.06
N ARG A 95 -11.45 1.51 15.86
CA ARG A 95 -10.70 1.65 14.59
C ARG A 95 -10.11 3.04 14.43
N ILE A 96 -10.81 4.07 14.89
CA ILE A 96 -10.29 5.44 14.94
C ILE A 96 -9.12 5.52 15.93
N ALA A 97 -9.26 4.96 17.12
CA ALA A 97 -8.21 4.93 18.12
C ALA A 97 -6.94 4.19 17.65
N GLU A 98 -7.09 3.10 16.87
CA GLU A 98 -5.94 2.42 16.22
C GLU A 98 -5.16 3.36 15.29
N ILE A 99 -5.87 4.16 14.49
CA ILE A 99 -5.23 5.14 13.58
C ILE A 99 -4.49 6.20 14.40
N GLU A 100 -5.16 6.81 15.37
CA GLU A 100 -4.58 7.85 16.22
C GLU A 100 -3.35 7.35 16.97
N TYR A 101 -3.40 6.13 17.51
CA TYR A 101 -2.25 5.47 18.13
C TYR A 101 -1.08 5.31 17.14
N SER A 102 -1.35 4.82 15.92
CA SER A 102 -0.33 4.58 14.92
C SER A 102 0.34 5.90 14.47
N VAL A 103 -0.43 6.95 14.27
CA VAL A 103 0.08 8.29 13.93
C VAL A 103 0.93 8.84 15.07
N ALA A 104 0.46 8.74 16.32
CA ALA A 104 1.21 9.17 17.49
C ALA A 104 2.51 8.37 17.70
N ALA A 105 2.54 7.10 17.27
CA ALA A 105 3.73 6.25 17.28
C ALA A 105 4.70 6.50 16.11
N GLY A 106 4.39 7.48 15.23
CA GLY A 106 5.27 7.94 14.16
C GLY A 106 5.02 7.27 12.80
N ALA A 107 3.84 6.69 12.57
CA ALA A 107 3.49 6.22 11.23
C ALA A 107 3.26 7.39 10.26
N ASP A 108 3.93 7.37 9.11
CA ASP A 108 3.75 8.35 8.03
C ASP A 108 2.53 8.00 7.16
N GLU A 109 2.15 6.73 7.14
CA GLU A 109 1.15 6.18 6.23
C GLU A 109 0.27 5.18 6.98
N ILE A 110 -1.03 5.22 6.73
CA ILE A 110 -2.01 4.31 7.37
C ILE A 110 -2.78 3.55 6.31
N ASP A 111 -2.63 2.24 6.29
CA ASP A 111 -3.35 1.32 5.42
C ASP A 111 -4.61 0.83 6.15
N ILE A 112 -5.75 1.50 5.96
CA ILE A 112 -7.04 1.13 6.58
C ILE A 112 -7.77 0.06 5.79
N VAL A 113 -8.60 -0.74 6.46
CA VAL A 113 -9.54 -1.67 5.80
C VAL A 113 -10.94 -1.10 5.88
N ILE A 114 -11.62 -1.01 4.74
CA ILE A 114 -13.04 -0.59 4.68
C ILE A 114 -13.97 -1.68 5.25
N SER A 115 -15.15 -1.27 5.72
CA SER A 115 -16.25 -2.20 6.02
C SER A 115 -16.89 -2.69 4.71
N ARG A 116 -16.51 -3.90 4.25
CA ARG A 116 -17.03 -4.49 2.99
C ARG A 116 -18.54 -4.58 2.96
N ARG A 117 -19.19 -4.77 4.12
CA ARG A 117 -20.66 -4.81 4.22
C ARG A 117 -21.33 -3.56 3.63
N HIS A 118 -20.75 -2.36 3.78
CA HIS A 118 -21.32 -1.15 3.20
C HIS A 118 -21.38 -1.23 1.67
N VAL A 119 -20.34 -1.82 1.04
CA VAL A 119 -20.31 -2.05 -0.39
C VAL A 119 -21.34 -3.11 -0.81
N LEU A 120 -21.40 -4.24 -0.10
CA LEU A 120 -22.29 -5.36 -0.41
C LEU A 120 -23.76 -5.01 -0.22
N GLU A 121 -24.08 -4.15 0.74
CA GLU A 121 -25.42 -3.63 1.00
C GLU A 121 -25.77 -2.40 0.12
N GLY A 122 -24.81 -1.89 -0.69
CA GLY A 122 -24.99 -0.69 -1.50
C GLY A 122 -25.09 0.60 -0.70
N ASN A 123 -24.65 0.59 0.56
CA ASN A 123 -24.69 1.78 1.44
C ASN A 123 -23.45 2.65 1.25
N TRP A 124 -23.41 3.34 0.11
CA TRP A 124 -22.27 4.17 -0.30
C TRP A 124 -22.03 5.38 0.60
N GLN A 125 -23.09 5.93 1.19
CA GLN A 125 -22.97 7.03 2.14
C GLN A 125 -22.23 6.58 3.42
N ALA A 126 -22.58 5.41 3.95
CA ALA A 126 -21.89 4.87 5.14
C ALA A 126 -20.41 4.57 4.86
N LEU A 127 -20.07 4.08 3.66
CA LEU A 127 -18.68 3.91 3.26
C LEU A 127 -17.94 5.24 3.20
N TYR A 128 -18.56 6.27 2.61
CA TYR A 128 -17.98 7.61 2.53
C TYR A 128 -17.72 8.17 3.92
N ASP A 129 -18.71 8.15 4.81
CA ASP A 129 -18.62 8.69 6.16
C ASP A 129 -17.59 7.96 7.02
N GLU A 130 -17.50 6.64 6.87
CA GLU A 130 -16.47 5.81 7.51
C GLU A 130 -15.06 6.25 7.09
N VAL A 131 -14.78 6.29 5.79
CA VAL A 131 -13.45 6.66 5.26
C VAL A 131 -13.12 8.12 5.57
N LYS A 132 -14.11 9.01 5.53
CA LYS A 132 -13.95 10.40 5.95
C LYS A 132 -13.53 10.55 7.42
N SER A 133 -14.07 9.71 8.28
CA SER A 133 -13.70 9.65 9.70
C SER A 133 -12.26 9.17 9.87
N PHE A 134 -11.84 8.17 9.11
CA PHE A 134 -10.46 7.67 9.10
C PHE A 134 -9.49 8.73 8.54
N ARG A 135 -9.85 9.43 7.46
CA ARG A 135 -9.04 10.55 6.94
C ARG A 135 -8.79 11.60 8.02
N LYS A 136 -9.82 11.94 8.78
CA LYS A 136 -9.71 12.90 9.88
C LYS A 136 -8.74 12.41 10.96
N ALA A 137 -8.82 11.14 11.35
CA ALA A 137 -7.94 10.54 12.35
C ALA A 137 -6.47 10.45 11.90
N CYS A 138 -6.23 10.26 10.60
CA CYS A 138 -4.87 10.22 10.05
C CYS A 138 -4.14 11.57 10.09
N GLY A 139 -4.86 12.69 10.23
CA GLY A 139 -4.23 14.02 10.21
C GLY A 139 -3.41 14.24 8.92
N SER A 140 -2.09 14.43 9.05
CA SER A 140 -1.15 14.61 7.94
C SER A 140 -0.61 13.28 7.36
N ALA A 141 -0.81 12.14 8.02
CA ALA A 141 -0.37 10.85 7.50
C ALA A 141 -1.14 10.46 6.23
N HIS A 142 -0.48 9.81 5.29
CA HIS A 142 -1.12 9.33 4.06
C HIS A 142 -2.11 8.21 4.36
N LEU A 143 -3.31 8.34 3.83
CA LEU A 143 -4.38 7.34 3.96
C LEU A 143 -4.42 6.43 2.73
N LYS A 144 -4.20 5.13 2.93
CA LYS A 144 -4.39 4.11 1.90
C LYS A 144 -5.60 3.25 2.27
N THR A 145 -6.60 3.18 1.38
CA THR A 145 -7.83 2.43 1.63
C THR A 145 -7.76 1.05 1.00
N ILE A 146 -7.74 0.00 1.83
CA ILE A 146 -7.80 -1.39 1.39
C ILE A 146 -9.25 -1.75 1.11
N LEU A 147 -9.55 -2.06 -0.15
CA LEU A 147 -10.91 -2.40 -0.57
C LEU A 147 -11.27 -3.86 -0.30
N ALA A 148 -10.28 -4.76 -0.22
CA ALA A 148 -10.48 -6.21 -0.16
C ALA A 148 -11.29 -6.73 -1.37
N THR A 149 -10.79 -6.44 -2.56
CA THR A 149 -11.50 -6.55 -3.84
C THR A 149 -12.05 -7.93 -4.15
N GLY A 150 -11.39 -9.01 -3.69
CA GLY A 150 -11.87 -10.39 -3.84
C GLY A 150 -13.16 -10.69 -3.08
N GLU A 151 -13.56 -9.82 -2.14
CA GLU A 151 -14.76 -9.99 -1.30
C GLU A 151 -15.88 -8.99 -1.66
N LEU A 152 -15.76 -8.19 -2.72
CA LEU A 152 -16.74 -7.18 -3.11
C LEU A 152 -17.79 -7.67 -4.12
N GLY A 153 -17.72 -8.95 -4.52
CA GLY A 153 -18.73 -9.62 -5.34
C GLY A 153 -18.62 -9.37 -6.84
N ASN A 154 -18.37 -8.15 -7.31
CA ASN A 154 -18.23 -7.83 -8.72
C ASN A 154 -17.40 -6.57 -8.99
N LEU A 155 -16.98 -6.38 -10.25
CA LEU A 155 -16.13 -5.24 -10.67
C LEU A 155 -16.84 -3.88 -10.56
N ALA A 156 -18.17 -3.83 -10.67
CA ALA A 156 -18.93 -2.59 -10.51
C ALA A 156 -18.86 -2.09 -9.05
N ASN A 157 -18.89 -2.99 -8.08
CA ASN A 157 -18.68 -2.66 -6.67
C ASN A 157 -17.24 -2.17 -6.41
N VAL A 158 -16.25 -2.80 -7.05
CA VAL A 158 -14.84 -2.35 -6.95
C VAL A 158 -14.70 -0.92 -7.50
N ALA A 159 -15.28 -0.63 -8.67
CA ALA A 159 -15.24 0.70 -9.27
C ALA A 159 -15.89 1.76 -8.36
N LYS A 160 -17.10 1.49 -7.87
CA LYS A 160 -17.82 2.42 -6.98
C LYS A 160 -17.10 2.63 -5.65
N ALA A 161 -16.60 1.53 -5.03
CA ALA A 161 -15.84 1.63 -3.78
C ALA A 161 -14.55 2.44 -3.96
N SER A 162 -13.85 2.25 -5.07
CA SER A 162 -12.67 3.05 -5.42
C SER A 162 -13.00 4.53 -5.47
N MET A 163 -14.06 4.90 -6.22
CA MET A 163 -14.50 6.29 -6.36
C MET A 163 -14.91 6.89 -5.00
N VAL A 164 -15.73 6.19 -4.22
CA VAL A 164 -16.17 6.67 -2.90
C VAL A 164 -15.00 6.88 -1.94
N CYS A 165 -14.03 5.97 -1.91
CA CYS A 165 -12.83 6.13 -1.06
C CYS A 165 -11.99 7.35 -1.47
N MET A 166 -11.79 7.58 -2.77
CA MET A 166 -11.09 8.76 -3.26
C MET A 166 -11.82 10.06 -2.90
N MET A 167 -13.14 10.10 -3.10
CA MET A 167 -13.98 11.25 -2.72
C MET A 167 -13.95 11.51 -1.21
N ALA A 168 -13.79 10.51 -0.38
CA ALA A 168 -13.69 10.62 1.07
C ALA A 168 -12.31 11.06 1.57
N GLY A 169 -11.32 11.19 0.67
CA GLY A 169 -9.99 11.74 0.96
C GLY A 169 -8.88 10.69 1.09
N ALA A 170 -9.03 9.53 0.44
CA ALA A 170 -7.93 8.57 0.32
C ALA A 170 -6.81 9.13 -0.57
N ASP A 171 -5.56 9.03 -0.14
CA ASP A 171 -4.37 9.34 -0.94
C ASP A 171 -4.00 8.17 -1.86
N PHE A 172 -4.34 6.94 -1.44
CA PHE A 172 -4.17 5.71 -2.19
C PHE A 172 -5.40 4.82 -2.09
N ILE A 173 -5.69 4.08 -3.16
CA ILE A 173 -6.56 2.90 -3.10
C ILE A 173 -5.71 1.63 -3.24
N LYS A 174 -5.97 0.65 -2.38
CA LYS A 174 -5.22 -0.62 -2.29
C LYS A 174 -6.16 -1.79 -2.54
N THR A 175 -5.71 -2.78 -3.30
CA THR A 175 -6.56 -3.91 -3.69
C THR A 175 -7.02 -4.74 -2.49
N SER A 176 -6.09 -5.21 -1.67
CA SER A 176 -6.33 -6.33 -0.75
C SER A 176 -5.48 -6.25 0.51
N THR A 177 -5.84 -7.03 1.52
CA THR A 177 -5.06 -7.20 2.75
C THR A 177 -3.90 -8.19 2.55
N GLY A 178 -4.00 -9.07 1.57
CA GLY A 178 -3.13 -10.23 1.40
C GLY A 178 -3.57 -11.46 2.19
N LYS A 179 -4.74 -11.38 2.86
CA LYS A 179 -5.31 -12.46 3.69
C LYS A 179 -6.59 -13.04 3.10
N GLU A 180 -7.12 -12.44 2.03
CA GLU A 180 -8.26 -12.95 1.27
C GLU A 180 -7.86 -14.19 0.44
N ILE A 181 -8.83 -14.97 0.00
CA ILE A 181 -8.64 -16.09 -0.92
C ILE A 181 -8.18 -15.57 -2.29
N GLU A 182 -8.81 -14.51 -2.80
CA GLU A 182 -8.41 -13.79 -4.00
C GLU A 182 -7.94 -12.39 -3.63
N ASN A 183 -6.72 -12.05 -4.02
CA ASN A 183 -6.10 -10.76 -3.77
C ASN A 183 -5.98 -9.94 -5.06
N ALA A 184 -4.87 -9.25 -5.27
CA ALA A 184 -4.65 -8.44 -6.47
C ALA A 184 -4.65 -9.29 -7.74
N THR A 185 -5.53 -8.93 -8.69
CA THR A 185 -5.53 -9.46 -10.06
C THR A 185 -5.43 -8.31 -11.05
N LEU A 186 -4.91 -8.55 -12.26
CA LEU A 186 -4.82 -7.51 -13.29
C LEU A 186 -6.19 -6.95 -13.70
N PRO A 187 -7.27 -7.76 -13.89
CA PRO A 187 -8.59 -7.22 -14.23
C PRO A 187 -9.14 -6.27 -13.16
N VAL A 188 -9.07 -6.64 -11.89
CA VAL A 188 -9.51 -5.80 -10.76
C VAL A 188 -8.69 -4.52 -10.69
N SER A 189 -7.38 -4.65 -10.81
CA SER A 189 -6.45 -3.51 -10.76
C SER A 189 -6.66 -2.54 -11.91
N LEU A 190 -6.95 -3.05 -13.12
CA LEU A 190 -7.30 -2.21 -14.27
C LEU A 190 -8.55 -1.37 -14.01
N VAL A 191 -9.58 -1.94 -13.38
CA VAL A 191 -10.78 -1.18 -12.98
C VAL A 191 -10.41 -0.07 -12.00
N MET A 192 -9.64 -0.38 -10.95
CA MET A 192 -9.22 0.61 -9.95
C MET A 192 -8.39 1.74 -10.58
N VAL A 193 -7.44 1.39 -11.43
CA VAL A 193 -6.56 2.36 -12.12
C VAL A 193 -7.36 3.27 -13.06
N ARG A 194 -8.37 2.74 -13.73
CA ARG A 194 -9.30 3.55 -14.55
C ARG A 194 -10.15 4.48 -13.72
N MET A 195 -10.56 4.09 -12.51
CA MET A 195 -11.25 5.00 -11.59
C MET A 195 -10.32 6.11 -11.09
N ILE A 196 -9.05 5.84 -10.87
CA ILE A 196 -8.04 6.87 -10.57
C ILE A 196 -7.94 7.87 -11.73
N ARG A 197 -7.86 7.39 -12.97
CA ARG A 197 -7.81 8.24 -14.17
C ARG A 197 -9.04 9.14 -14.26
N GLU A 198 -10.22 8.58 -14.10
CA GLU A 198 -11.48 9.32 -14.13
C GLU A 198 -11.54 10.37 -13.02
N TYR A 199 -11.18 10.00 -11.80
CA TYR A 199 -11.13 10.92 -10.68
C TYR A 199 -10.16 12.08 -10.92
N TYR A 200 -8.96 11.79 -11.45
CA TYR A 200 -7.99 12.82 -11.82
C TYR A 200 -8.52 13.76 -12.91
N GLN A 201 -9.18 13.22 -13.93
CA GLN A 201 -9.77 14.03 -15.01
C GLN A 201 -10.88 14.97 -14.49
N LEU A 202 -11.64 14.53 -13.51
CA LEU A 202 -12.73 15.32 -12.91
C LEU A 202 -12.25 16.36 -11.89
N THR A 203 -11.19 16.07 -11.16
CA THR A 203 -10.81 16.86 -9.97
C THR A 203 -9.42 17.48 -10.02
N GLY A 204 -8.52 16.96 -10.86
CA GLY A 204 -7.11 17.31 -10.88
C GLY A 204 -6.27 16.70 -9.74
N PHE A 205 -6.89 15.95 -8.82
CA PHE A 205 -6.17 15.32 -7.71
C PHE A 205 -5.49 14.03 -8.11
N TYR A 206 -4.23 13.89 -7.73
CA TYR A 206 -3.45 12.66 -7.91
C TYR A 206 -3.74 11.68 -6.78
N ILE A 207 -4.19 10.49 -7.13
CA ILE A 207 -4.42 9.37 -6.20
C ILE A 207 -3.49 8.24 -6.57
N GLY A 208 -2.87 7.63 -5.57
CA GLY A 208 -1.97 6.50 -5.75
C GLY A 208 -2.70 5.15 -5.83
N PHE A 209 -2.01 4.17 -6.39
CA PHE A 209 -2.48 2.78 -6.49
C PHE A 209 -1.51 1.83 -5.80
N LYS A 210 -2.04 0.85 -5.03
CA LYS A 210 -1.24 -0.18 -4.36
C LYS A 210 -1.84 -1.56 -4.58
N PRO A 211 -1.35 -2.34 -5.58
CA PRO A 211 -1.65 -3.77 -5.63
C PRO A 211 -0.97 -4.49 -4.46
N ALA A 212 -1.71 -5.35 -3.77
CA ALA A 212 -1.22 -6.10 -2.62
C ALA A 212 -1.80 -7.52 -2.58
N GLY A 213 -0.98 -8.47 -2.12
CA GLY A 213 -1.30 -9.89 -2.16
C GLY A 213 -1.11 -10.50 -3.56
N GLY A 214 -0.25 -11.52 -3.67
CA GLY A 214 0.03 -12.21 -4.94
C GLY A 214 1.06 -11.55 -5.86
N VAL A 215 1.59 -10.37 -5.55
CA VAL A 215 2.70 -9.75 -6.29
C VAL A 215 4.01 -10.26 -5.71
N SER A 216 4.42 -11.46 -6.11
CA SER A 216 5.55 -12.18 -5.51
C SER A 216 6.75 -12.38 -6.43
N ASN A 217 6.62 -12.06 -7.72
CA ASN A 217 7.67 -12.26 -8.71
C ASN A 217 7.82 -11.09 -9.67
N THR A 218 9.01 -10.99 -10.26
CA THR A 218 9.43 -9.94 -11.19
C THR A 218 8.51 -9.77 -12.40
N LYS A 219 8.06 -10.88 -12.98
CA LYS A 219 7.17 -10.84 -14.16
C LYS A 219 5.85 -10.15 -13.83
N THR A 220 5.24 -10.52 -12.71
CA THR A 220 3.99 -9.90 -12.24
C THR A 220 4.19 -8.43 -11.94
N ALA A 221 5.27 -8.05 -11.25
CA ALA A 221 5.57 -6.66 -10.95
C ALA A 221 5.71 -5.81 -12.22
N LEU A 222 6.42 -6.29 -13.24
CA LEU A 222 6.56 -5.61 -14.53
C LEU A 222 5.21 -5.45 -15.24
N LEU A 223 4.31 -6.44 -15.19
CA LEU A 223 2.96 -6.31 -15.76
C LEU A 223 2.16 -5.18 -15.10
N TYR A 224 2.21 -5.07 -13.76
CA TYR A 224 1.58 -3.96 -13.04
C TYR A 224 2.18 -2.61 -13.41
N MET A 225 3.51 -2.51 -13.50
CA MET A 225 4.19 -1.26 -13.90
C MET A 225 3.81 -0.87 -15.33
N THR A 226 3.74 -1.84 -16.25
CA THR A 226 3.29 -1.60 -17.63
C THR A 226 1.85 -1.10 -17.65
N MET A 227 0.94 -1.74 -16.92
CA MET A 227 -0.45 -1.30 -16.81
C MET A 227 -0.55 0.14 -16.28
N MET A 228 0.21 0.49 -15.24
CA MET A 228 0.23 1.84 -14.70
C MET A 228 0.71 2.86 -15.74
N GLN A 229 1.77 2.54 -16.47
CA GLN A 229 2.31 3.42 -17.50
C GLN A 229 1.33 3.62 -18.66
N GLU A 230 0.67 2.57 -19.12
CA GLU A 230 -0.29 2.62 -20.23
C GLU A 230 -1.58 3.36 -19.86
N GLU A 231 -2.11 3.15 -18.67
CA GLU A 231 -3.40 3.73 -18.25
C GLU A 231 -3.26 5.15 -17.65
N LEU A 232 -2.16 5.46 -16.95
CA LEU A 232 -2.00 6.71 -16.21
C LEU A 232 -0.76 7.52 -16.61
N GLY A 233 0.17 6.91 -17.34
CA GLY A 233 1.41 7.56 -17.73
C GLY A 233 2.54 7.48 -16.70
N ARG A 234 3.72 7.96 -17.11
CA ARG A 234 4.97 7.80 -16.36
C ARG A 234 4.96 8.45 -14.97
N ARG A 235 4.18 9.52 -14.77
CA ARG A 235 4.08 10.20 -13.47
C ARG A 235 3.59 9.25 -12.36
N TRP A 236 2.73 8.30 -12.71
CA TRP A 236 2.25 7.30 -11.74
C TRP A 236 3.24 6.16 -11.47
N LEU A 237 4.43 6.18 -12.01
CA LEU A 237 5.49 5.23 -11.63
C LEU A 237 6.43 5.77 -10.54
N GLU A 238 6.00 6.77 -9.78
CA GLU A 238 6.75 7.32 -8.65
C GLU A 238 6.19 6.82 -7.31
N PRO A 239 7.01 6.73 -6.24
CA PRO A 239 6.61 6.13 -4.96
C PRO A 239 5.45 6.85 -4.26
N ASP A 240 5.22 8.11 -4.58
CA ASP A 240 4.09 8.89 -4.07
C ASP A 240 2.75 8.54 -4.76
N LEU A 241 2.77 7.78 -5.87
CA LEU A 241 1.57 7.42 -6.62
C LEU A 241 1.47 5.92 -6.96
N PHE A 242 2.53 5.14 -6.76
CA PHE A 242 2.48 3.70 -6.98
C PHE A 242 3.31 2.94 -5.96
N ARG A 243 2.72 1.90 -5.36
CA ARG A 243 3.39 1.02 -4.41
C ARG A 243 3.06 -0.44 -4.68
N PHE A 244 3.99 -1.32 -4.39
CA PHE A 244 3.73 -2.76 -4.27
C PHE A 244 3.62 -3.14 -2.80
N GLY A 245 2.51 -3.73 -2.38
CA GLY A 245 2.43 -4.41 -1.09
C GLY A 245 3.07 -5.79 -1.22
N ALA A 246 4.33 -5.94 -0.81
CA ALA A 246 5.12 -7.14 -1.08
C ALA A 246 5.94 -7.59 0.13
N SER A 247 6.06 -8.92 0.29
CA SER A 247 6.96 -9.56 1.27
C SER A 247 8.11 -10.33 0.60
N SER A 248 7.85 -11.01 -0.52
CA SER A 248 8.80 -11.90 -1.19
C SER A 248 9.36 -11.35 -2.52
N LEU A 249 8.69 -10.37 -3.14
CA LEU A 249 9.09 -9.81 -4.43
C LEU A 249 10.55 -9.33 -4.47
N LEU A 250 11.03 -8.73 -3.38
CA LEU A 250 12.40 -8.24 -3.32
C LEU A 250 13.42 -9.38 -3.49
N GLY A 251 13.16 -10.55 -2.87
CA GLY A 251 14.02 -11.72 -3.03
C GLY A 251 14.00 -12.36 -4.41
N ASP A 252 12.93 -12.14 -5.19
CA ASP A 252 12.84 -12.60 -6.59
C ASP A 252 13.59 -11.66 -7.56
N ILE A 253 13.77 -10.38 -7.18
CA ILE A 253 14.53 -9.39 -7.97
C ILE A 253 16.05 -9.53 -7.73
N GLU A 254 16.48 -9.89 -6.52
CA GLU A 254 17.90 -10.13 -6.16
C GLU A 254 18.50 -11.31 -6.90
#